data_ac836863b0b5094489820457f5332b54
#
_entry.id   ac836863b0b5094489820457f5332b54
#
_cell.length_a   1.000
_cell.length_b   1.000
_cell.length_c   1.000
_cell.angle_alpha   90.00
_cell.angle_beta   90.00
_cell.angle_gamma   90.00
#
_symmetry.space_group_name_H-M   'P 1'
#
loop_
_entity.id
_entity.type
_entity.pdbx_description
1 polymer ?
#
loop_
_entity_poly.entity_id
_entity_poly.type
_entity_poly.pdbx_seq_one_letter_code
_entity_poly.pdbx_strand_id
1 'polypeptide(L)'
;MEKPDVESIDGLSPAISIDQKTTSHNPRSTVGTVTEIYDYLRLLFARVGIPHCPQCGREIRRQTVDEIADKVLAMPEGSKILINAPVVRGRKGEYTKNFESYRKSGYGRVKVDGIVYDLQEEIKLDKNIKHNISVVVDRLVVKEGIQKRLTDSLESALRLADGLVVIDCDGREDLYSVKYACPDCGISIEEIEPRLFSFNTPYGACPECGGLGFKQIVDEALICPDKNKSLREGAIALGGYFLESKQVNQMYVEAVAKHYGMDLNIPVKDLPKEHYDILMYGSHGEKIPMKYDRYNFHGTYQIEWEGFVNSLTRRYKNTESNGVKQEIEKYITQLPCPTCGGKRLKKEALSVYVGGKNIAELCDLSVDDLYAFFDGLQLSKSEHLIADVILKEIRARLNFLRNVGLSYLSLSRSAGTLSGGESQRIRLATQI
;
A
#
# COMPACT_ATOMS: atom_id res chain seq x y z
N MET A 1 -32.52 -20.59 -30.47
CA MET A 1 -32.25 -21.96 -30.94
C MET A 1 -33.39 -22.83 -30.47
N GLU A 2 -34.08 -23.47 -31.39
CA GLU A 2 -35.07 -24.49 -31.06
C GLU A 2 -34.34 -25.72 -30.54
N LYS A 3 -34.89 -26.39 -29.50
CA LYS A 3 -34.32 -27.61 -29.00
C LYS A 3 -34.49 -28.72 -30.05
N PRO A 4 -33.45 -29.55 -30.31
CA PRO A 4 -33.57 -30.65 -31.22
C PRO A 4 -34.67 -31.62 -30.74
N ASP A 5 -35.45 -32.13 -31.66
CA ASP A 5 -36.52 -33.12 -31.40
C ASP A 5 -35.89 -34.52 -31.35
N VAL A 6 -35.40 -34.88 -30.13
CA VAL A 6 -34.70 -36.14 -29.89
C VAL A 6 -35.22 -36.77 -28.59
N GLU A 7 -35.42 -38.08 -28.57
CA GLU A 7 -35.90 -38.80 -27.38
C GLU A 7 -34.83 -39.00 -26.32
N SER A 8 -33.56 -39.20 -26.71
CA SER A 8 -32.40 -39.24 -25.80
C SER A 8 -31.11 -38.85 -26.53
N ILE A 9 -30.12 -38.38 -25.79
CA ILE A 9 -28.76 -38.15 -26.27
C ILE A 9 -27.81 -38.82 -25.29
N ASP A 10 -27.23 -39.95 -25.69
CA ASP A 10 -26.28 -40.72 -24.90
C ASP A 10 -24.86 -40.60 -25.41
N GLY A 11 -23.85 -40.76 -24.54
CA GLY A 11 -22.43 -40.77 -24.93
C GLY A 11 -21.80 -39.42 -25.16
N LEU A 12 -22.45 -38.29 -24.76
CA LEU A 12 -21.80 -36.97 -24.79
C LEU A 12 -20.75 -36.91 -23.69
N SER A 13 -19.53 -36.49 -24.09
CA SER A 13 -18.50 -36.11 -23.15
C SER A 13 -18.97 -34.89 -22.35
N PRO A 14 -18.55 -34.71 -21.07
CA PRO A 14 -18.83 -33.51 -20.31
C PRO A 14 -18.48 -32.25 -21.11
N ALA A 15 -19.44 -31.37 -21.35
CA ALA A 15 -19.24 -30.13 -22.09
C ALA A 15 -19.14 -28.98 -21.12
N ILE A 16 -18.08 -28.17 -21.27
CA ILE A 16 -17.89 -26.91 -20.53
C ILE A 16 -18.43 -25.79 -21.41
N SER A 17 -19.49 -25.12 -20.96
CA SER A 17 -20.01 -23.91 -21.61
C SER A 17 -19.34 -22.68 -21.00
N ILE A 18 -18.62 -21.92 -21.83
CA ILE A 18 -18.02 -20.65 -21.41
C ILE A 18 -18.85 -19.52 -22.01
N ASP A 19 -19.59 -18.83 -21.14
CA ASP A 19 -20.43 -17.71 -21.55
C ASP A 19 -19.57 -16.50 -21.91
N GLN A 20 -19.90 -15.80 -23.00
CA GLN A 20 -19.20 -14.58 -23.45
C GLN A 20 -19.47 -13.37 -22.56
N LYS A 21 -20.28 -13.51 -21.51
CA LYS A 21 -20.70 -12.39 -20.67
C LYS A 21 -19.57 -11.84 -19.79
N THR A 22 -19.32 -10.57 -20.06
CA THR A 22 -18.77 -9.52 -19.22
C THR A 22 -17.47 -9.80 -18.47
N THR A 23 -16.43 -9.10 -18.93
CA THR A 23 -15.26 -8.77 -18.14
C THR A 23 -15.71 -8.30 -16.74
N SER A 24 -15.03 -8.78 -15.70
CA SER A 24 -15.29 -8.35 -14.34
C SER A 24 -15.08 -6.82 -14.26
N HIS A 25 -16.13 -6.08 -13.90
CA HIS A 25 -16.04 -4.63 -13.64
C HIS A 25 -15.37 -4.30 -12.31
N ASN A 26 -14.91 -5.31 -11.56
CA ASN A 26 -14.22 -5.06 -10.30
C ASN A 26 -12.77 -4.57 -10.58
N PRO A 27 -12.43 -3.31 -10.21
CA PRO A 27 -11.11 -2.73 -10.49
C PRO A 27 -9.97 -3.42 -9.72
N ARG A 28 -10.29 -4.28 -8.75
CA ARG A 28 -9.31 -5.07 -8.02
C ARG A 28 -8.99 -6.41 -8.69
N SER A 29 -9.82 -6.88 -9.60
CA SER A 29 -9.58 -8.16 -10.31
C SER A 29 -8.42 -8.03 -11.30
N THR A 30 -7.45 -8.93 -11.20
CA THR A 30 -6.29 -9.03 -12.10
C THR A 30 -6.20 -10.43 -12.70
N VAL A 31 -5.38 -10.61 -13.74
CA VAL A 31 -5.09 -11.94 -14.29
C VAL A 31 -4.65 -12.88 -13.18
N GLY A 32 -3.71 -12.44 -12.32
CA GLY A 32 -3.20 -13.26 -11.21
C GLY A 32 -4.27 -13.69 -10.21
N THR A 33 -5.25 -12.84 -9.90
CA THR A 33 -6.33 -13.20 -8.96
C THR A 33 -7.40 -14.07 -9.61
N VAL A 34 -7.68 -13.87 -10.89
CA VAL A 34 -8.66 -14.71 -11.61
C VAL A 34 -8.12 -16.12 -11.84
N THR A 35 -6.81 -16.26 -12.09
CA THR A 35 -6.14 -17.57 -12.27
C THR A 35 -5.71 -18.23 -10.97
N GLU A 36 -5.97 -17.61 -9.82
CA GLU A 36 -5.53 -18.03 -8.49
C GLU A 36 -4.00 -18.09 -8.30
N ILE A 37 -3.21 -17.79 -9.33
CA ILE A 37 -1.74 -17.78 -9.23
C ILE A 37 -1.29 -16.80 -8.13
N TYR A 38 -1.97 -15.67 -7.99
CA TYR A 38 -1.65 -14.67 -6.97
C TYR A 38 -1.80 -15.21 -5.54
N ASP A 39 -2.74 -16.11 -5.28
CA ASP A 39 -2.92 -16.70 -3.96
C ASP A 39 -1.78 -17.67 -3.61
N TYR A 40 -1.28 -18.42 -4.59
CA TYR A 40 -0.07 -19.24 -4.41
C TYR A 40 1.18 -18.37 -4.26
N LEU A 41 1.29 -17.23 -4.97
CA LEU A 41 2.39 -16.29 -4.76
C LEU A 41 2.37 -15.73 -3.34
N ARG A 42 1.23 -15.32 -2.82
CA ARG A 42 1.08 -14.85 -1.43
C ARG A 42 1.54 -15.91 -0.43
N LEU A 43 1.19 -17.16 -0.67
CA LEU A 43 1.61 -18.27 0.18
C LEU A 43 3.12 -18.50 0.09
N LEU A 44 3.69 -18.46 -1.11
CA LEU A 44 5.13 -18.59 -1.33
C LEU A 44 5.91 -17.50 -0.58
N PHE A 45 5.52 -16.23 -0.76
CA PHE A 45 6.17 -15.11 -0.09
C PHE A 45 6.05 -15.15 1.43
N ALA A 46 4.93 -15.66 1.96
CA ALA A 46 4.76 -15.82 3.39
C ALA A 46 5.61 -16.96 3.98
N ARG A 47 6.02 -17.95 3.17
CA ARG A 47 6.74 -19.13 3.63
C ARG A 47 8.25 -19.04 3.45
N VAL A 48 8.71 -18.52 2.32
CA VAL A 48 10.14 -18.46 1.95
C VAL A 48 10.62 -17.05 1.59
N GLY A 49 9.78 -16.05 1.75
CA GLY A 49 10.14 -14.66 1.50
C GLY A 49 11.11 -14.12 2.54
N ILE A 50 12.15 -13.45 2.08
CA ILE A 50 13.17 -12.79 2.91
C ILE A 50 12.78 -11.32 3.09
N PRO A 51 12.42 -10.89 4.30
CA PRO A 51 12.04 -9.50 4.54
C PRO A 51 13.25 -8.58 4.63
N HIS A 52 13.08 -7.37 4.12
CA HIS A 52 14.04 -6.29 4.20
C HIS A 52 13.39 -5.06 4.84
N CYS A 53 14.20 -4.20 5.40
CA CYS A 53 13.72 -2.95 5.97
C CYS A 53 13.18 -2.03 4.86
N PRO A 54 11.93 -1.56 4.94
CA PRO A 54 11.35 -0.69 3.92
C PRO A 54 12.00 0.70 3.85
N GLN A 55 12.85 1.06 4.82
CA GLN A 55 13.55 2.33 4.88
C GLN A 55 15.01 2.25 4.43
N CYS A 56 15.78 1.29 4.96
CA CYS A 56 17.23 1.19 4.66
C CYS A 56 17.59 0.00 3.76
N GLY A 57 16.65 -0.87 3.42
CA GLY A 57 16.88 -2.03 2.56
C GLY A 57 17.64 -3.19 3.21
N ARG A 58 18.01 -3.08 4.48
CA ARG A 58 18.74 -4.15 5.19
C ARG A 58 17.86 -5.38 5.35
N GLU A 59 18.41 -6.57 5.13
CA GLU A 59 17.74 -7.84 5.43
C GLU A 59 17.39 -7.94 6.92
N ILE A 60 16.16 -8.34 7.20
CA ILE A 60 15.64 -8.51 8.56
C ILE A 60 15.40 -10.00 8.80
N ARG A 61 16.01 -10.55 9.86
CA ARG A 61 15.80 -11.94 10.28
C ARG A 61 15.11 -12.00 11.62
N ARG A 62 14.18 -12.92 11.76
CA ARG A 62 13.63 -13.32 13.03
C ARG A 62 14.63 -14.29 13.69
N GLN A 63 14.89 -14.09 14.96
CA GLN A 63 15.73 -15.00 15.75
C GLN A 63 14.85 -15.69 16.79
N THR A 64 15.11 -16.95 17.07
CA THR A 64 14.49 -17.63 18.22
C THR A 64 15.24 -17.26 19.50
N VAL A 65 14.57 -17.43 20.66
CA VAL A 65 15.24 -17.21 21.96
C VAL A 65 16.44 -18.12 22.12
N ASP A 66 16.35 -19.37 21.64
CA ASP A 66 17.44 -20.33 21.68
C ASP A 66 18.63 -19.88 20.82
N GLU A 67 18.38 -19.42 19.59
CA GLU A 67 19.45 -18.86 18.73
C GLU A 67 20.14 -17.65 19.34
N ILE A 68 19.41 -16.79 20.06
CA ILE A 68 19.99 -15.67 20.80
C ILE A 68 20.82 -16.18 21.96
N ALA A 69 20.30 -17.15 22.73
CA ALA A 69 21.00 -17.76 23.85
C ALA A 69 22.31 -18.43 23.38
N ASP A 70 22.29 -19.21 22.29
CA ASP A 70 23.45 -19.87 21.72
C ASP A 70 24.54 -18.87 21.31
N LYS A 71 24.15 -17.74 20.69
CA LYS A 71 25.11 -16.67 20.35
C LYS A 71 25.74 -16.01 21.55
N VAL A 72 24.96 -15.84 22.63
CA VAL A 72 25.50 -15.31 23.90
C VAL A 72 26.43 -16.30 24.59
N LEU A 73 26.06 -17.59 24.58
CA LEU A 73 26.93 -18.66 25.14
C LEU A 73 28.19 -18.90 24.34
N ALA A 74 28.20 -18.55 23.05
CA ALA A 74 29.41 -18.61 22.22
C ALA A 74 30.40 -17.45 22.48
N MET A 75 30.06 -16.47 23.32
CA MET A 75 31.00 -15.43 23.75
C MET A 75 32.07 -16.02 24.66
N PRO A 76 33.26 -15.37 24.81
CA PRO A 76 34.34 -15.88 25.65
C PRO A 76 33.87 -16.12 27.10
N GLU A 77 34.30 -17.22 27.69
CA GLU A 77 34.03 -17.55 29.08
C GLU A 77 34.58 -16.45 30.01
N GLY A 78 33.81 -16.08 31.03
CA GLY A 78 34.12 -14.97 31.91
C GLY A 78 33.60 -13.59 31.44
N SER A 79 33.09 -13.46 30.22
CA SER A 79 32.51 -12.21 29.73
C SER A 79 31.35 -11.75 30.62
N LYS A 80 31.36 -10.47 30.98
CA LYS A 80 30.28 -9.82 31.77
C LYS A 80 29.28 -9.23 30.82
N ILE A 81 28.04 -9.73 30.89
CA ILE A 81 26.96 -9.27 30.01
C ILE A 81 25.85 -8.62 30.81
N LEU A 82 25.25 -7.57 30.23
CA LEU A 82 23.99 -6.97 30.66
C LEU A 82 22.89 -7.33 29.64
N ILE A 83 21.80 -7.85 30.13
CA ILE A 83 20.61 -8.14 29.34
C ILE A 83 19.66 -6.95 29.49
N ASN A 84 19.49 -6.17 28.43
CA ASN A 84 18.75 -4.93 28.42
C ASN A 84 17.52 -5.05 27.55
N ALA A 85 16.38 -4.53 28.05
CA ALA A 85 15.12 -4.38 27.30
C ALA A 85 15.00 -2.95 26.77
N PRO A 86 15.15 -2.68 25.46
CA PRO A 86 15.12 -1.34 24.88
C PRO A 86 13.66 -0.86 24.75
N VAL A 87 13.13 -0.19 25.77
CA VAL A 87 11.73 0.23 25.88
C VAL A 87 11.44 1.57 25.21
N VAL A 88 12.46 2.43 25.04
CA VAL A 88 12.35 3.72 24.31
C VAL A 88 13.52 3.86 23.37
N ARG A 89 13.25 4.18 22.11
CA ARG A 89 14.27 4.35 21.06
C ARG A 89 14.02 5.67 20.32
N GLY A 90 14.91 6.65 20.52
CA GLY A 90 14.92 7.93 19.83
C GLY A 90 13.63 8.77 19.97
N ARG A 91 12.92 8.66 21.09
CA ARG A 91 11.67 9.40 21.33
C ARG A 91 11.85 10.48 22.39
N LYS A 92 11.18 11.61 22.21
CA LYS A 92 11.13 12.71 23.17
C LYS A 92 10.19 12.37 24.34
N GLY A 93 10.53 12.80 25.55
CA GLY A 93 9.67 12.63 26.74
C GLY A 93 10.46 12.61 28.05
N GLU A 94 9.78 12.82 29.18
CA GLU A 94 10.36 12.80 30.53
C GLU A 94 10.39 11.39 31.15
N TYR A 95 9.52 10.50 30.72
CA TYR A 95 9.39 9.07 31.12
C TYR A 95 9.28 8.77 32.62
N THR A 96 8.98 9.74 33.45
CA THR A 96 8.86 9.60 34.91
C THR A 96 7.90 8.48 35.31
N LYS A 97 6.71 8.45 34.70
CA LYS A 97 5.70 7.39 34.95
C LYS A 97 6.19 6.00 34.54
N ASN A 98 6.97 5.91 33.50
CA ASN A 98 7.56 4.66 33.03
C ASN A 98 8.59 4.14 34.03
N PHE A 99 9.47 5.01 34.57
CA PHE A 99 10.45 4.64 35.58
C PHE A 99 9.78 4.14 36.88
N GLU A 100 8.71 4.80 37.31
CA GLU A 100 7.90 4.33 38.45
C GLU A 100 7.29 2.95 38.21
N SER A 101 6.79 2.71 36.98
CA SER A 101 6.22 1.42 36.60
C SER A 101 7.28 0.32 36.62
N TYR A 102 8.48 0.58 36.08
CA TYR A 102 9.58 -0.41 36.07
C TYR A 102 10.04 -0.71 37.50
N ARG A 103 10.15 0.30 38.35
CA ARG A 103 10.46 0.13 39.79
C ARG A 103 9.42 -0.75 40.50
N LYS A 104 8.12 -0.50 40.28
CA LYS A 104 7.03 -1.32 40.81
C LYS A 104 7.06 -2.76 40.32
N SER A 105 7.54 -2.98 39.11
CA SER A 105 7.73 -4.31 38.52
C SER A 105 9.00 -5.03 38.98
N GLY A 106 9.77 -4.44 39.92
CA GLY A 106 10.94 -5.07 40.54
C GLY A 106 12.27 -4.85 39.83
N TYR A 107 12.31 -4.02 38.75
CA TYR A 107 13.57 -3.69 38.11
C TYR A 107 14.33 -2.64 38.92
N GLY A 108 15.66 -2.84 39.08
CA GLY A 108 16.51 -1.93 39.86
C GLY A 108 17.20 -0.85 39.05
N ARG A 109 17.42 -1.06 37.73
CA ARG A 109 18.28 -0.18 36.93
C ARG A 109 17.73 0.04 35.53
N VAL A 110 18.03 1.21 35.01
CA VAL A 110 17.79 1.57 33.59
C VAL A 110 19.06 2.17 32.98
N LYS A 111 19.27 1.93 31.69
CA LYS A 111 20.29 2.58 30.89
C LYS A 111 19.63 3.67 30.06
N VAL A 112 20.01 4.92 30.27
CA VAL A 112 19.49 6.09 29.55
C VAL A 112 20.66 6.72 28.78
N ASP A 113 20.54 6.81 27.47
CA ASP A 113 21.54 7.41 26.58
C ASP A 113 22.98 6.89 26.85
N GLY A 114 23.10 5.59 27.12
CA GLY A 114 24.35 4.92 27.40
C GLY A 114 24.77 4.91 28.88
N ILE A 115 24.14 5.66 29.77
CA ILE A 115 24.48 5.77 31.18
C ILE A 115 23.49 4.92 32.01
N VAL A 116 23.99 4.13 32.93
CA VAL A 116 23.18 3.30 33.84
C VAL A 116 22.81 4.10 35.09
N TYR A 117 21.51 4.21 35.35
CA TYR A 117 20.92 4.85 36.52
C TYR A 117 20.25 3.82 37.43
N ASP A 118 20.26 4.07 38.74
CA ASP A 118 19.46 3.31 39.70
C ASP A 118 18.01 3.86 39.67
N LEU A 119 17.02 2.99 39.56
CA LEU A 119 15.62 3.39 39.60
C LEU A 119 15.11 3.91 40.96
N GLN A 120 15.93 3.76 42.01
CA GLN A 120 15.64 4.38 43.34
C GLN A 120 15.96 5.87 43.34
N GLU A 121 16.82 6.33 42.46
CA GLU A 121 17.18 7.73 42.31
C GLU A 121 16.15 8.47 41.42
N GLU A 122 16.08 9.80 41.57
CA GLU A 122 15.23 10.64 40.75
C GLU A 122 15.92 10.89 39.39
N ILE A 123 15.38 10.31 38.33
CA ILE A 123 15.90 10.47 36.95
C ILE A 123 15.11 11.59 36.26
N LYS A 124 15.75 12.72 36.01
CA LYS A 124 15.18 13.88 35.29
C LYS A 124 15.67 13.92 33.86
N LEU A 125 14.75 13.82 32.89
CA LEU A 125 15.06 13.89 31.46
C LEU A 125 14.40 15.12 30.85
N ASP A 126 15.06 15.70 29.84
CA ASP A 126 14.49 16.81 29.07
C ASP A 126 13.46 16.30 28.07
N LYS A 127 12.22 16.74 28.20
CA LYS A 127 11.10 16.37 27.32
C LYS A 127 11.29 16.72 25.86
N ASN A 128 12.21 17.63 25.52
CA ASN A 128 12.45 18.11 24.16
C ASN A 128 13.57 17.35 23.45
N ILE A 129 14.35 16.57 24.18
CA ILE A 129 15.44 15.74 23.65
C ILE A 129 14.96 14.33 23.36
N LYS A 130 15.55 13.69 22.35
CA LYS A 130 15.29 12.28 22.05
C LYS A 130 16.13 11.41 22.94
N HIS A 131 15.52 10.48 23.66
CA HIS A 131 16.19 9.56 24.56
C HIS A 131 16.11 8.12 24.06
N ASN A 132 17.13 7.34 24.41
CA ASN A 132 17.14 5.88 24.31
C ASN A 132 17.15 5.31 25.73
N ILE A 133 16.14 4.50 26.07
CA ILE A 133 15.99 3.95 27.42
C ILE A 133 15.88 2.43 27.32
N SER A 134 16.73 1.74 28.04
CA SER A 134 16.70 0.29 28.19
C SER A 134 16.59 -0.09 29.66
N VAL A 135 15.69 -0.99 30.01
CA VAL A 135 15.61 -1.56 31.38
C VAL A 135 16.64 -2.66 31.49
N VAL A 136 17.49 -2.60 32.49
CA VAL A 136 18.46 -3.68 32.80
C VAL A 136 17.70 -4.82 33.47
N VAL A 137 17.52 -5.93 32.74
CA VAL A 137 16.75 -7.09 33.20
C VAL A 137 17.62 -8.00 34.06
N ASP A 138 18.84 -8.31 33.60
CA ASP A 138 19.77 -9.15 34.36
C ASP A 138 21.23 -8.81 34.05
N ARG A 139 22.14 -9.22 34.94
CA ARG A 139 23.58 -9.17 34.79
C ARG A 139 24.15 -10.56 34.99
N LEU A 140 24.77 -11.08 33.95
CA LEU A 140 25.33 -12.45 33.94
C LEU A 140 26.83 -12.44 33.60
N VAL A 141 27.48 -13.52 33.99
CA VAL A 141 28.82 -13.82 33.50
C VAL A 141 28.73 -15.10 32.68
N VAL A 142 29.24 -15.08 31.47
CA VAL A 142 29.25 -16.25 30.57
C VAL A 142 30.09 -17.35 31.20
N LYS A 143 29.46 -18.46 31.55
CA LYS A 143 30.06 -19.66 32.11
C LYS A 143 29.20 -20.88 31.86
N GLU A 144 29.71 -22.04 32.04
CA GLU A 144 28.96 -23.29 31.95
C GLU A 144 27.78 -23.31 32.95
N GLY A 145 26.63 -23.79 32.52
CA GLY A 145 25.41 -23.96 33.35
C GLY A 145 24.51 -22.73 33.49
N ILE A 146 24.80 -21.58 32.82
CA ILE A 146 23.93 -20.38 32.92
C ILE A 146 22.71 -20.42 31.96
N GLN A 147 22.64 -21.42 31.07
CA GLN A 147 21.68 -21.46 29.94
C GLN A 147 20.23 -21.18 30.40
N LYS A 148 19.74 -21.86 31.43
CA LYS A 148 18.38 -21.68 31.95
C LYS A 148 18.09 -20.23 32.39
N ARG A 149 19.00 -19.67 33.21
CA ARG A 149 18.85 -18.29 33.69
C ARG A 149 18.95 -17.27 32.56
N LEU A 150 19.85 -17.52 31.59
CA LEU A 150 19.98 -16.69 30.40
C LEU A 150 18.67 -16.67 29.60
N THR A 151 18.09 -17.86 29.31
CA THR A 151 16.81 -17.97 28.60
C THR A 151 15.69 -17.26 29.32
N ASP A 152 15.54 -17.46 30.64
CA ASP A 152 14.51 -16.80 31.46
C ASP A 152 14.66 -15.26 31.42
N SER A 153 15.89 -14.75 31.44
CA SER A 153 16.19 -13.32 31.39
C SER A 153 15.95 -12.75 29.98
N LEU A 154 16.32 -13.49 28.93
CA LEU A 154 16.01 -13.12 27.54
C LEU A 154 14.51 -13.03 27.29
N GLU A 155 13.72 -14.01 27.72
CA GLU A 155 12.26 -14.00 27.60
C GLU A 155 11.65 -12.82 28.33
N SER A 156 12.14 -12.49 29.52
CA SER A 156 11.69 -11.34 30.29
C SER A 156 11.99 -10.02 29.59
N ALA A 157 13.19 -9.85 29.03
CA ALA A 157 13.59 -8.68 28.26
C ALA A 157 12.76 -8.53 26.98
N LEU A 158 12.58 -9.61 26.22
CA LEU A 158 11.80 -9.66 25.00
C LEU A 158 10.33 -9.32 25.23
N ARG A 159 9.75 -9.78 26.35
CA ARG A 159 8.37 -9.45 26.75
C ARG A 159 8.23 -7.98 27.08
N LEU A 160 9.20 -7.39 27.80
CA LEU A 160 9.19 -5.99 28.22
C LEU A 160 9.37 -5.01 27.05
N ALA A 161 10.23 -5.36 26.08
CA ALA A 161 10.57 -4.51 24.93
C ALA A 161 9.95 -4.99 23.60
N ASP A 162 8.78 -5.63 23.68
CA ASP A 162 7.99 -6.03 22.50
C ASP A 162 8.80 -6.83 21.46
N GLY A 163 9.59 -7.79 21.94
CA GLY A 163 10.36 -8.72 21.10
C GLY A 163 11.78 -8.26 20.79
N LEU A 164 12.29 -7.23 21.46
CA LEU A 164 13.66 -6.74 21.32
C LEU A 164 14.46 -7.02 22.60
N VAL A 165 15.75 -7.34 22.43
CA VAL A 165 16.70 -7.43 23.54
C VAL A 165 18.08 -6.93 23.09
N VAL A 166 18.76 -6.20 23.94
CA VAL A 166 20.13 -5.73 23.76
C VAL A 166 21.04 -6.47 24.74
N ILE A 167 22.06 -7.11 24.21
CA ILE A 167 23.14 -7.71 25.01
C ILE A 167 24.33 -6.76 24.96
N ASP A 168 24.65 -6.20 26.12
CA ASP A 168 25.80 -5.31 26.29
C ASP A 168 26.94 -6.13 26.95
N CYS A 169 28.04 -6.30 26.22
CA CYS A 169 29.26 -6.95 26.68
C CYS A 169 30.38 -5.93 26.67
N ASP A 170 30.79 -5.49 27.84
CA ASP A 170 31.89 -4.52 28.03
C ASP A 170 31.72 -3.23 27.17
N GLY A 171 30.50 -2.75 27.03
CA GLY A 171 30.17 -1.52 26.28
C GLY A 171 29.89 -1.75 24.80
N ARG A 172 30.02 -2.97 24.30
CA ARG A 172 29.56 -3.35 22.96
C ARG A 172 28.13 -3.86 23.06
N GLU A 173 27.22 -3.17 22.40
CA GLU A 173 25.79 -3.50 22.36
C GLU A 173 25.45 -4.25 21.06
N ASP A 174 24.95 -5.49 21.21
CA ASP A 174 24.39 -6.28 20.12
C ASP A 174 22.86 -6.35 20.30
N LEU A 175 22.10 -5.86 19.32
CA LEU A 175 20.64 -5.89 19.33
C LEU A 175 20.13 -7.16 18.65
N TYR A 176 19.25 -7.87 19.33
CA TYR A 176 18.55 -9.06 18.83
C TYR A 176 17.03 -8.85 18.81
N SER A 177 16.35 -9.54 17.91
CA SER A 177 14.90 -9.46 17.79
C SER A 177 14.29 -10.83 17.50
N VAL A 178 13.22 -11.15 18.23
CA VAL A 178 12.37 -12.31 17.92
C VAL A 178 11.23 -11.94 16.95
N LYS A 179 11.07 -10.66 16.64
CA LYS A 179 10.20 -10.13 15.57
C LYS A 179 11.04 -9.69 14.39
N TYR A 180 10.41 -9.54 13.24
CA TYR A 180 11.07 -8.95 12.08
C TYR A 180 11.27 -7.44 12.30
N ALA A 181 12.34 -7.06 12.95
CA ALA A 181 12.65 -5.66 13.25
C ALA A 181 14.01 -5.24 12.70
N CYS A 182 14.08 -4.05 12.11
CA CYS A 182 15.34 -3.46 11.66
C CYS A 182 16.10 -2.90 12.86
N PRO A 183 17.34 -3.35 13.11
CA PRO A 183 18.14 -2.84 14.23
C PRO A 183 18.48 -1.36 14.07
N ASP A 184 18.70 -0.89 12.85
CA ASP A 184 19.15 0.49 12.57
C ASP A 184 17.98 1.49 12.58
N CYS A 185 16.86 1.14 11.93
CA CYS A 185 15.71 2.05 11.76
C CYS A 185 14.65 1.90 12.85
N GLY A 186 14.69 0.82 13.63
CA GLY A 186 13.65 0.52 14.62
C GLY A 186 12.28 0.17 14.06
N ILE A 187 12.17 -0.03 12.75
CA ILE A 187 10.92 -0.43 12.08
C ILE A 187 10.74 -1.92 12.31
N SER A 188 9.57 -2.30 12.81
CA SER A 188 9.13 -3.69 12.92
C SER A 188 8.16 -4.01 11.79
N ILE A 189 8.40 -5.13 11.10
CA ILE A 189 7.42 -5.72 10.19
C ILE A 189 6.57 -6.68 11.02
N GLU A 190 5.25 -6.54 10.91
CA GLU A 190 4.31 -7.50 11.49
C GLU A 190 4.55 -8.90 10.90
N GLU A 191 3.92 -9.93 11.45
CA GLU A 191 4.08 -11.30 10.98
C GLU A 191 3.89 -11.42 9.46
N ILE A 192 4.84 -12.12 8.82
CA ILE A 192 4.81 -12.35 7.38
C ILE A 192 3.84 -13.49 7.11
N GLU A 193 2.58 -13.13 6.93
CA GLU A 193 1.47 -14.01 6.62
C GLU A 193 0.93 -13.73 5.21
N PRO A 194 0.21 -14.68 4.58
CA PRO A 194 -0.38 -14.45 3.25
C PRO A 194 -1.28 -13.21 3.16
N ARG A 195 -1.89 -12.78 4.29
CA ARG A 195 -2.72 -11.56 4.34
C ARG A 195 -1.91 -10.28 4.15
N LEU A 196 -0.61 -10.25 4.49
CA LEU A 196 0.29 -9.11 4.26
C LEU A 196 0.41 -8.80 2.76
N PHE A 197 0.33 -9.79 1.91
CA PHE A 197 0.42 -9.66 0.46
C PHE A 197 -0.95 -9.51 -0.23
N SER A 198 -2.04 -9.31 0.52
CA SER A 198 -3.36 -9.09 -0.03
C SER A 198 -3.66 -7.61 -0.21
N PHE A 199 -3.87 -7.19 -1.46
CA PHE A 199 -4.33 -5.83 -1.75
C PHE A 199 -5.86 -5.66 -1.60
N ASN A 200 -6.60 -6.75 -1.29
CA ASN A 200 -8.04 -6.73 -1.06
C ASN A 200 -8.42 -6.54 0.42
N THR A 201 -7.43 -6.53 1.32
CA THR A 201 -7.63 -6.32 2.75
C THR A 201 -6.84 -5.11 3.23
N PRO A 202 -7.32 -4.37 4.24
CA PRO A 202 -6.58 -3.22 4.81
C PRO A 202 -5.21 -3.60 5.38
N TYR A 203 -5.01 -4.89 5.68
CA TYR A 203 -3.77 -5.40 6.26
C TYR A 203 -2.59 -5.28 5.30
N GLY A 204 -2.76 -5.64 4.02
CA GLY A 204 -1.71 -5.59 2.99
C GLY A 204 -1.87 -4.46 1.98
N ALA A 205 -3.08 -3.93 1.81
CA ALA A 205 -3.37 -2.89 0.84
C ALA A 205 -2.63 -1.58 1.13
N CYS A 206 -2.17 -0.89 0.09
CA CYS A 206 -1.69 0.48 0.21
C CYS A 206 -2.76 1.37 0.83
N PRO A 207 -2.49 2.07 1.94
CA PRO A 207 -3.50 2.86 2.66
C PRO A 207 -4.04 4.02 1.83
N GLU A 208 -3.23 4.56 0.91
CA GLU A 208 -3.60 5.71 0.08
C GLU A 208 -4.62 5.36 -1.01
N CYS A 209 -4.44 4.24 -1.71
CA CYS A 209 -5.34 3.82 -2.79
C CYS A 209 -6.26 2.65 -2.42
N GLY A 210 -6.20 2.17 -1.17
CA GLY A 210 -7.02 1.03 -0.73
C GLY A 210 -6.82 -0.24 -1.56
N GLY A 211 -5.62 -0.45 -2.13
CA GLY A 211 -5.31 -1.62 -2.96
C GLY A 211 -5.69 -1.50 -4.44
N LEU A 212 -6.16 -0.33 -4.89
CA LEU A 212 -6.50 -0.11 -6.31
C LEU A 212 -5.26 0.03 -7.20
N GLY A 213 -4.16 0.59 -6.68
CA GLY A 213 -2.94 0.87 -7.43
C GLY A 213 -2.97 2.21 -8.17
N PHE A 214 -4.12 2.85 -8.29
CA PHE A 214 -4.29 4.12 -8.97
C PHE A 214 -5.19 5.06 -8.16
N LYS A 215 -5.12 6.33 -8.49
CA LYS A 215 -6.07 7.36 -8.06
C LYS A 215 -6.86 7.85 -9.25
N GLN A 216 -8.16 8.00 -9.04
CA GLN A 216 -9.04 8.67 -9.99
C GLN A 216 -9.00 10.16 -9.68
N ILE A 217 -8.53 10.95 -10.63
CA ILE A 217 -8.48 12.40 -10.53
C ILE A 217 -9.26 13.01 -11.69
N VAL A 218 -9.91 14.11 -11.43
CA VAL A 218 -10.51 14.93 -12.48
C VAL A 218 -9.38 15.60 -13.23
N ASP A 219 -9.32 15.39 -14.54
CA ASP A 219 -8.24 15.83 -15.41
C ASP A 219 -8.61 17.14 -16.12
N GLU A 220 -7.82 18.17 -15.88
CA GLU A 220 -8.00 19.47 -16.53
C GLU A 220 -7.93 19.40 -18.06
N ALA A 221 -7.10 18.49 -18.60
CA ALA A 221 -6.97 18.33 -20.05
C ALA A 221 -8.24 17.74 -20.68
N LEU A 222 -9.03 16.96 -19.94
CA LEU A 222 -10.32 16.48 -20.37
C LEU A 222 -11.42 17.52 -20.21
N ILE A 223 -11.29 18.43 -19.22
CA ILE A 223 -12.20 19.57 -19.03
C ILE A 223 -11.97 20.64 -20.12
N CYS A 224 -10.70 20.94 -20.42
CA CYS A 224 -10.29 21.93 -21.42
C CYS A 224 -9.37 21.27 -22.44
N PRO A 225 -9.93 20.51 -23.42
CA PRO A 225 -9.16 19.71 -24.35
C PRO A 225 -8.45 20.56 -25.41
N ASP A 226 -8.95 21.76 -25.73
CA ASP A 226 -8.34 22.65 -26.70
C ASP A 226 -8.13 24.06 -26.08
N LYS A 227 -6.93 24.27 -25.58
CA LYS A 227 -6.52 25.56 -24.99
C LYS A 227 -6.31 26.68 -26.02
N ASN A 228 -6.37 26.38 -27.33
CA ASN A 228 -6.33 27.42 -28.38
C ASN A 228 -7.68 28.11 -28.56
N LYS A 229 -8.75 27.52 -28.05
CA LYS A 229 -10.08 28.16 -28.01
C LYS A 229 -10.22 29.05 -26.80
N SER A 230 -11.04 30.08 -26.96
CA SER A 230 -11.50 30.92 -25.85
C SER A 230 -12.64 30.23 -25.10
N LEU A 231 -12.97 30.74 -23.91
CA LEU A 231 -14.11 30.24 -23.14
C LEU A 231 -15.44 30.43 -23.91
N ARG A 232 -15.59 31.48 -24.71
CA ARG A 232 -16.78 31.69 -25.56
C ARG A 232 -16.83 30.73 -26.73
N GLU A 233 -15.71 30.34 -27.29
CA GLU A 233 -15.62 29.33 -28.35
C GLU A 233 -15.78 27.90 -27.86
N GLY A 234 -16.03 27.70 -26.58
CA GLY A 234 -16.28 26.39 -25.99
C GLY A 234 -15.02 25.61 -25.66
N ALA A 235 -13.97 26.26 -25.15
CA ALA A 235 -12.76 25.61 -24.65
C ALA A 235 -13.09 24.61 -23.51
N ILE A 236 -14.15 24.85 -22.73
CA ILE A 236 -14.61 23.97 -21.67
C ILE A 236 -15.60 22.95 -22.21
N ALA A 237 -15.24 21.67 -22.15
CA ALA A 237 -16.04 20.56 -22.68
C ALA A 237 -17.18 20.09 -21.75
N LEU A 238 -17.35 20.72 -20.57
CA LEU A 238 -18.38 20.35 -19.60
C LEU A 238 -19.78 20.69 -20.11
N GLY A 239 -20.68 19.73 -20.10
CA GLY A 239 -22.09 19.93 -20.45
C GLY A 239 -22.74 21.00 -19.55
N GLY A 240 -23.43 21.94 -20.19
CA GLY A 240 -24.11 23.05 -19.51
C GLY A 240 -23.23 24.28 -19.22
N TYR A 241 -21.95 24.28 -19.55
CA TYR A 241 -21.04 25.42 -19.42
C TYR A 241 -20.71 26.10 -20.76
N PHE A 242 -21.43 25.78 -21.84
CA PHE A 242 -21.34 26.50 -23.10
C PHE A 242 -21.90 27.92 -22.97
N LEU A 243 -21.06 28.93 -23.18
CA LEU A 243 -21.38 30.33 -22.97
C LEU A 243 -22.50 30.86 -23.91
N GLU A 244 -22.83 30.12 -24.97
CA GLU A 244 -23.91 30.48 -25.88
C GLU A 244 -25.32 30.00 -25.44
N SER A 245 -25.37 29.12 -24.44
CA SER A 245 -26.60 28.38 -24.09
C SER A 245 -27.55 29.09 -23.14
N LYS A 246 -27.24 30.30 -22.65
CA LYS A 246 -27.98 31.03 -21.60
C LYS A 246 -28.37 30.17 -20.37
N GLN A 247 -27.56 29.18 -20.03
CA GLN A 247 -27.77 28.33 -18.85
C GLN A 247 -27.26 29.00 -17.57
N VAL A 248 -27.72 28.55 -16.42
CA VAL A 248 -27.32 29.10 -15.11
C VAL A 248 -25.81 29.02 -14.91
N ASN A 249 -25.19 27.93 -15.40
CA ASN A 249 -23.75 27.73 -15.25
C ASN A 249 -22.92 28.80 -16.01
N GLN A 250 -23.42 29.32 -17.10
CA GLN A 250 -22.81 30.46 -17.83
C GLN A 250 -22.71 31.70 -16.94
N MET A 251 -23.81 32.01 -16.20
CA MET A 251 -23.83 33.16 -15.30
C MET A 251 -22.79 33.08 -14.20
N TYR A 252 -22.49 31.87 -13.72
CA TYR A 252 -21.41 31.67 -12.75
C TYR A 252 -20.03 32.03 -13.38
N VAL A 253 -19.73 31.51 -14.56
CA VAL A 253 -18.45 31.79 -15.24
C VAL A 253 -18.30 33.26 -15.60
N GLU A 254 -19.41 33.92 -16.10
CA GLU A 254 -19.39 35.35 -16.39
C GLU A 254 -19.21 36.22 -15.14
N ALA A 255 -19.82 35.83 -14.00
CA ALA A 255 -19.65 36.54 -12.74
C ALA A 255 -18.20 36.44 -12.23
N VAL A 256 -17.60 35.27 -12.32
CA VAL A 256 -16.20 35.00 -11.97
C VAL A 256 -15.28 35.81 -12.87
N ALA A 257 -15.46 35.74 -14.19
CA ALA A 257 -14.67 36.47 -15.14
C ALA A 257 -14.73 37.99 -14.91
N LYS A 258 -15.94 38.52 -14.66
CA LYS A 258 -16.13 39.94 -14.35
C LYS A 258 -15.44 40.35 -13.04
N HIS A 259 -15.50 39.52 -12.01
CA HIS A 259 -14.93 39.82 -10.70
C HIS A 259 -13.40 39.92 -10.76
N TYR A 260 -12.77 38.96 -11.46
CA TYR A 260 -11.30 38.88 -11.59
C TYR A 260 -10.75 39.61 -12.83
N GLY A 261 -11.60 40.24 -13.64
CA GLY A 261 -11.15 40.95 -14.85
C GLY A 261 -10.66 40.04 -15.96
N MET A 262 -11.21 38.81 -16.06
CA MET A 262 -10.81 37.85 -17.08
C MET A 262 -11.46 38.17 -18.43
N ASP A 263 -10.68 38.13 -19.51
CA ASP A 263 -11.23 38.23 -20.86
C ASP A 263 -11.64 36.83 -21.36
N LEU A 264 -12.94 36.65 -21.58
CA LEU A 264 -13.52 35.39 -22.05
C LEU A 264 -13.31 35.13 -23.56
N ASN A 265 -12.77 36.09 -24.31
CA ASN A 265 -12.60 36.02 -25.75
C ASN A 265 -11.20 35.60 -26.18
N ILE A 266 -10.22 35.64 -25.28
CA ILE A 266 -8.85 35.19 -25.59
C ILE A 266 -8.73 33.68 -25.41
N PRO A 267 -7.82 33.03 -26.15
CA PRO A 267 -7.52 31.59 -25.98
C PRO A 267 -7.12 31.27 -24.52
N VAL A 268 -7.58 30.13 -24.03
CA VAL A 268 -7.29 29.72 -22.64
C VAL A 268 -5.80 29.63 -22.36
N LYS A 269 -4.97 29.28 -23.33
CA LYS A 269 -3.50 29.27 -23.20
C LYS A 269 -2.90 30.63 -22.90
N ASP A 270 -3.57 31.72 -23.30
CA ASP A 270 -3.11 33.11 -23.15
C ASP A 270 -3.67 33.76 -21.87
N LEU A 271 -4.56 33.07 -21.13
CA LEU A 271 -5.02 33.50 -19.83
C LEU A 271 -3.88 33.49 -18.80
N PRO A 272 -3.80 34.51 -17.91
CA PRO A 272 -2.91 34.47 -16.76
C PRO A 272 -3.13 33.17 -15.95
N LYS A 273 -2.04 32.58 -15.46
CA LYS A 273 -2.11 31.33 -14.70
C LYS A 273 -3.08 31.43 -13.51
N GLU A 274 -3.08 32.55 -12.81
CA GLU A 274 -3.98 32.80 -11.68
C GLU A 274 -5.46 32.74 -12.10
N HIS A 275 -5.83 33.27 -13.25
CA HIS A 275 -7.19 33.22 -13.79
C HIS A 275 -7.56 31.78 -14.15
N TYR A 276 -6.64 31.04 -14.78
CA TYR A 276 -6.85 29.63 -15.10
C TYR A 276 -7.03 28.79 -13.84
N ASP A 277 -6.20 29.01 -12.81
CA ASP A 277 -6.27 28.28 -11.54
C ASP A 277 -7.60 28.58 -10.81
N ILE A 278 -8.10 29.82 -10.84
CA ILE A 278 -9.41 30.19 -10.29
C ILE A 278 -10.53 29.43 -11.03
N LEU A 279 -10.48 29.38 -12.36
CA LEU A 279 -11.49 28.65 -13.14
C LEU A 279 -11.52 27.16 -12.79
N MET A 280 -10.34 26.55 -12.67
CA MET A 280 -10.24 25.11 -12.42
C MET A 280 -10.46 24.74 -10.96
N TYR A 281 -9.93 25.50 -10.00
CA TYR A 281 -9.87 25.12 -8.58
C TYR A 281 -10.69 26.02 -7.65
N GLY A 282 -11.23 27.15 -8.15
CA GLY A 282 -12.15 27.98 -7.41
C GLY A 282 -11.58 29.26 -6.79
N SER A 283 -12.47 30.02 -6.13
CA SER A 283 -12.17 31.31 -5.51
C SER A 283 -11.62 31.23 -4.08
N HIS A 284 -11.29 30.02 -3.60
CA HIS A 284 -10.75 29.76 -2.25
C HIS A 284 -11.56 30.40 -1.10
N GLY A 285 -12.90 30.41 -1.21
CA GLY A 285 -13.80 30.97 -0.21
C GLY A 285 -14.14 32.46 -0.43
N GLU A 286 -13.55 33.11 -1.43
CA GLU A 286 -13.92 34.48 -1.78
C GLU A 286 -15.34 34.56 -2.35
N LYS A 287 -16.14 35.50 -1.83
CA LYS A 287 -17.53 35.70 -2.26
C LYS A 287 -17.59 36.66 -3.45
N ILE A 288 -18.16 36.18 -4.53
CA ILE A 288 -18.26 36.86 -5.83
C ILE A 288 -19.69 37.31 -6.04
N PRO A 289 -19.95 38.59 -6.34
CA PRO A 289 -21.29 39.08 -6.64
C PRO A 289 -21.73 38.60 -8.02
N MET A 290 -22.79 37.79 -8.07
CA MET A 290 -23.45 37.31 -9.30
C MET A 290 -24.79 37.98 -9.46
N LYS A 291 -25.02 38.60 -10.61
CA LYS A 291 -26.37 39.10 -10.99
C LYS A 291 -27.15 37.95 -11.58
N TYR A 292 -28.31 37.67 -10.97
CA TYR A 292 -29.27 36.71 -11.47
C TYR A 292 -30.46 37.48 -12.05
N ASP A 293 -30.68 37.30 -13.34
CA ASP A 293 -31.76 37.98 -14.09
C ASP A 293 -32.47 36.96 -14.99
N ARG A 294 -33.38 36.18 -14.40
CA ARG A 294 -34.15 35.17 -15.12
C ARG A 294 -35.57 35.04 -14.58
N TYR A 295 -36.52 34.97 -15.50
CA TYR A 295 -37.93 34.85 -15.19
C TYR A 295 -38.38 36.02 -14.28
N ASN A 296 -39.02 35.76 -13.16
CA ASN A 296 -39.49 36.75 -12.19
C ASN A 296 -38.50 37.02 -11.05
N PHE A 297 -37.25 36.53 -11.16
CA PHE A 297 -36.21 36.68 -10.14
C PHE A 297 -35.10 37.61 -10.65
N HIS A 298 -34.97 38.76 -10.02
CA HIS A 298 -33.92 39.75 -10.28
C HIS A 298 -33.18 40.04 -8.98
N GLY A 299 -31.88 39.87 -8.94
CA GLY A 299 -31.12 40.12 -7.71
C GLY A 299 -29.62 39.91 -7.86
N THR A 300 -28.88 40.38 -6.86
CA THR A 300 -27.47 40.11 -6.75
C THR A 300 -27.23 39.16 -5.58
N TYR A 301 -26.65 38.00 -5.88
CA TYR A 301 -26.34 36.98 -4.90
C TYR A 301 -24.81 36.91 -4.71
N GLN A 302 -24.37 36.58 -3.50
CA GLN A 302 -22.97 36.28 -3.23
C GLN A 302 -22.79 34.79 -3.45
N ILE A 303 -21.93 34.43 -4.40
CA ILE A 303 -21.57 33.03 -4.70
C ILE A 303 -20.13 32.77 -4.33
N GLU A 304 -19.82 31.56 -4.01
CA GLU A 304 -18.48 31.05 -3.90
C GLU A 304 -18.22 30.16 -5.13
N TRP A 305 -17.17 30.49 -5.90
CA TRP A 305 -16.81 29.70 -7.05
C TRP A 305 -15.95 28.51 -6.63
N GLU A 306 -16.48 27.32 -6.78
CA GLU A 306 -15.81 26.08 -6.37
C GLU A 306 -14.73 25.64 -7.35
N GLY A 307 -14.79 26.06 -8.61
CA GLY A 307 -13.93 25.60 -9.70
C GLY A 307 -14.45 24.31 -10.36
N PHE A 308 -14.07 24.10 -11.61
CA PHE A 308 -14.54 22.94 -12.38
C PHE A 308 -14.07 21.61 -11.77
N VAL A 309 -12.77 21.50 -11.43
CA VAL A 309 -12.17 20.29 -10.87
C VAL A 309 -12.80 19.91 -9.52
N ASN A 310 -12.88 20.88 -8.60
CA ASN A 310 -13.42 20.63 -7.27
C ASN A 310 -14.91 20.31 -7.32
N SER A 311 -15.69 21.00 -8.18
CA SER A 311 -17.11 20.74 -8.37
C SER A 311 -17.37 19.32 -8.89
N LEU A 312 -16.63 18.89 -9.92
CA LEU A 312 -16.76 17.53 -10.45
C LEU A 312 -16.33 16.50 -9.41
N THR A 313 -15.24 16.74 -8.70
CA THR A 313 -14.72 15.84 -7.65
C THR A 313 -15.76 15.66 -6.53
N ARG A 314 -16.35 16.75 -6.05
CA ARG A 314 -17.41 16.71 -5.02
C ARG A 314 -18.66 15.98 -5.52
N ARG A 315 -19.11 16.32 -6.74
CA ARG A 315 -20.30 15.69 -7.36
C ARG A 315 -20.10 14.19 -7.56
N TYR A 316 -18.92 13.76 -8.03
CA TYR A 316 -18.59 12.33 -8.19
C TYR A 316 -18.65 11.56 -6.89
N LYS A 317 -18.12 12.15 -5.79
CA LYS A 317 -18.14 11.52 -4.46
C LYS A 317 -19.54 11.41 -3.86
N ASN A 318 -20.40 12.42 -4.09
CA ASN A 318 -21.66 12.56 -3.38
C ASN A 318 -22.89 12.08 -4.17
N THR A 319 -22.75 11.80 -5.48
CA THR A 319 -23.90 11.35 -6.28
C THR A 319 -24.14 9.86 -6.14
N GLU A 320 -25.39 9.47 -5.99
CA GLU A 320 -25.84 8.07 -6.05
C GLU A 320 -26.31 7.67 -7.46
N SER A 321 -26.52 8.66 -8.35
CA SER A 321 -26.97 8.41 -9.72
C SER A 321 -25.87 7.84 -10.60
N ASN A 322 -26.07 6.63 -11.13
CA ASN A 322 -25.14 6.00 -12.05
C ASN A 322 -24.94 6.81 -13.34
N GLY A 323 -25.98 7.45 -13.86
CA GLY A 323 -25.90 8.28 -15.07
C GLY A 323 -25.00 9.52 -14.85
N VAL A 324 -25.14 10.17 -13.68
CA VAL A 324 -24.26 11.31 -13.32
C VAL A 324 -22.82 10.85 -13.13
N LYS A 325 -22.60 9.69 -12.52
CA LYS A 325 -21.24 9.12 -12.38
C LYS A 325 -20.60 8.86 -13.74
N GLN A 326 -21.30 8.19 -14.63
CA GLN A 326 -20.81 7.90 -16.00
C GLN A 326 -20.50 9.19 -16.78
N GLU A 327 -21.30 10.25 -16.60
CA GLU A 327 -21.01 11.53 -17.24
C GLU A 327 -19.74 12.18 -16.70
N ILE A 328 -19.52 12.14 -15.37
CA ILE A 328 -18.33 12.71 -14.76
C ILE A 328 -17.08 11.84 -15.05
N GLU A 329 -17.22 10.53 -15.18
CA GLU A 329 -16.13 9.59 -15.51
C GLU A 329 -15.44 9.92 -16.84
N LYS A 330 -16.12 10.62 -17.76
CA LYS A 330 -15.51 11.12 -19.01
C LYS A 330 -14.38 12.14 -18.77
N TYR A 331 -14.36 12.77 -17.60
CA TYR A 331 -13.37 13.78 -17.19
C TYR A 331 -12.41 13.27 -16.15
N ILE A 332 -12.41 11.95 -15.88
CA ILE A 332 -11.55 11.31 -14.87
C ILE A 332 -10.44 10.53 -15.57
N THR A 333 -9.21 10.80 -15.14
CA THR A 333 -8.03 10.04 -15.51
C THR A 333 -7.55 9.19 -14.33
N GLN A 334 -7.02 8.01 -14.64
CA GLN A 334 -6.41 7.13 -13.65
C GLN A 334 -4.91 7.33 -13.66
N LEU A 335 -4.35 7.84 -12.57
CA LEU A 335 -2.91 7.97 -12.38
C LEU A 335 -2.41 6.93 -11.39
N PRO A 336 -1.20 6.37 -11.60
CA PRO A 336 -0.59 5.48 -10.63
C PRO A 336 -0.57 6.13 -9.24
N CYS A 337 -0.92 5.37 -8.21
CA CYS A 337 -0.90 5.87 -6.84
C CYS A 337 0.52 6.33 -6.45
N PRO A 338 0.74 7.57 -6.01
CA PRO A 338 2.07 8.09 -5.72
C PRO A 338 2.78 7.36 -4.58
N THR A 339 2.01 6.78 -3.65
CA THR A 339 2.56 6.09 -2.48
C THR A 339 3.07 4.69 -2.82
N CYS A 340 2.34 3.91 -3.63
CA CYS A 340 2.73 2.55 -3.99
C CYS A 340 3.24 2.41 -5.43
N GLY A 341 3.27 3.48 -6.23
CA GLY A 341 3.72 3.43 -7.62
C GLY A 341 2.94 2.46 -8.50
N GLY A 342 1.64 2.26 -8.23
CA GLY A 342 0.82 1.27 -8.94
C GLY A 342 0.81 -0.13 -8.34
N LYS A 343 1.71 -0.44 -7.40
CA LYS A 343 1.95 -1.79 -6.85
C LYS A 343 0.87 -2.32 -5.89
N ARG A 344 -0.14 -1.50 -5.52
CA ARG A 344 -1.33 -1.85 -4.73
C ARG A 344 -1.09 -2.19 -3.25
N LEU A 345 0.12 -2.54 -2.85
CA LEU A 345 0.51 -3.04 -1.54
C LEU A 345 1.21 -1.99 -0.68
N LYS A 346 1.24 -2.23 0.62
CA LYS A 346 2.06 -1.48 1.59
C LYS A 346 3.55 -1.69 1.33
N LYS A 347 4.38 -0.75 1.79
CA LYS A 347 5.85 -0.81 1.64
C LYS A 347 6.44 -2.05 2.33
N GLU A 348 5.90 -2.46 3.47
CA GLU A 348 6.33 -3.63 4.22
C GLU A 348 6.16 -4.92 3.40
N ALA A 349 5.03 -5.08 2.71
CA ALA A 349 4.78 -6.21 1.82
C ALA A 349 5.72 -6.20 0.59
N LEU A 350 6.00 -5.00 0.05
CA LEU A 350 6.90 -4.82 -1.08
C LEU A 350 8.38 -4.95 -0.72
N SER A 351 8.70 -5.00 0.58
CA SER A 351 10.06 -5.20 1.09
C SER A 351 10.37 -6.66 1.42
N VAL A 352 9.51 -7.60 1.03
CA VAL A 352 9.77 -9.05 1.12
C VAL A 352 10.14 -9.56 -0.27
N TYR A 353 11.21 -10.34 -0.37
CA TYR A 353 11.78 -10.80 -1.62
C TYR A 353 11.86 -12.32 -1.69
N VAL A 354 11.63 -12.86 -2.88
CA VAL A 354 11.89 -14.25 -3.27
C VAL A 354 12.76 -14.22 -4.52
N GLY A 355 13.92 -14.84 -4.50
CA GLY A 355 14.86 -14.80 -5.62
C GLY A 355 15.23 -13.36 -6.05
N GLY A 356 15.32 -12.42 -5.10
CA GLY A 356 15.67 -11.02 -5.34
C GLY A 356 14.56 -10.15 -5.93
N LYS A 357 13.34 -10.66 -6.06
CA LYS A 357 12.17 -9.89 -6.54
C LYS A 357 11.04 -9.87 -5.52
N ASN A 358 10.35 -8.73 -5.39
CA ASN A 358 9.14 -8.66 -4.60
C ASN A 358 7.91 -9.16 -5.39
N ILE A 359 6.80 -9.39 -4.68
CA ILE A 359 5.60 -9.98 -5.29
C ILE A 359 5.01 -9.13 -6.44
N ALA A 360 5.09 -7.80 -6.37
CA ALA A 360 4.59 -6.92 -7.41
C ALA A 360 5.48 -6.99 -8.66
N GLU A 361 6.80 -7.00 -8.48
CA GLU A 361 7.76 -7.16 -9.58
C GLU A 361 7.58 -8.50 -10.30
N LEU A 362 7.28 -9.58 -9.57
CA LEU A 362 6.95 -10.87 -10.20
C LEU A 362 5.63 -10.80 -10.97
N CYS A 363 4.62 -10.12 -10.43
CA CYS A 363 3.33 -9.97 -11.13
C CYS A 363 3.42 -9.12 -12.39
N ASP A 364 4.41 -8.22 -12.50
CA ASP A 364 4.62 -7.37 -13.66
C ASP A 364 5.38 -8.08 -14.80
N LEU A 365 6.03 -9.22 -14.53
CA LEU A 365 6.63 -10.05 -15.55
C LEU A 365 5.57 -10.64 -16.49
N SER A 366 5.95 -10.92 -17.73
CA SER A 366 5.15 -11.77 -18.62
C SER A 366 5.03 -13.19 -18.06
N VAL A 367 3.99 -13.92 -18.44
CA VAL A 367 3.82 -15.33 -18.02
C VAL A 367 5.04 -16.18 -18.41
N ASP A 368 5.66 -15.93 -19.57
CA ASP A 368 6.86 -16.63 -20.00
C ASP A 368 8.07 -16.29 -19.10
N ASP A 369 8.31 -15.00 -18.83
CA ASP A 369 9.42 -14.57 -17.97
C ASP A 369 9.23 -15.06 -16.52
N LEU A 370 7.98 -15.03 -16.05
CA LEU A 370 7.65 -15.50 -14.70
C LEU A 370 7.86 -17.03 -14.58
N TYR A 371 7.49 -17.78 -15.62
CA TYR A 371 7.75 -19.22 -15.70
C TYR A 371 9.27 -19.50 -15.67
N ALA A 372 10.04 -18.81 -16.49
CA ALA A 372 11.50 -18.93 -16.53
C ALA A 372 12.14 -18.54 -15.18
N PHE A 373 11.63 -17.50 -14.53
CA PHE A 373 12.09 -17.11 -13.19
C PHE A 373 11.91 -18.24 -12.17
N PHE A 374 10.74 -18.89 -12.13
CA PHE A 374 10.50 -20.00 -11.19
C PHE A 374 11.23 -21.28 -11.56
N ASP A 375 11.53 -21.48 -12.83
CA ASP A 375 12.34 -22.63 -13.27
C ASP A 375 13.80 -22.50 -12.83
N GLY A 376 14.34 -21.28 -12.88
CA GLY A 376 15.69 -20.95 -12.42
C GLY A 376 15.85 -20.59 -10.96
N LEU A 377 14.78 -20.62 -10.14
CA LEU A 377 14.81 -20.18 -8.75
C LEU A 377 15.66 -21.09 -7.87
N GLN A 378 16.69 -20.50 -7.26
CA GLN A 378 17.58 -21.19 -6.32
C GLN A 378 17.03 -21.05 -4.90
N LEU A 379 16.74 -22.17 -4.27
CA LEU A 379 16.28 -22.27 -2.89
C LEU A 379 17.21 -23.20 -2.10
N SER A 380 17.29 -23.00 -0.78
CA SER A 380 17.96 -23.94 0.12
C SER A 380 17.17 -25.25 0.26
N LYS A 381 17.80 -26.31 0.76
CA LYS A 381 17.11 -27.59 0.97
C LYS A 381 15.89 -27.49 1.89
N SER A 382 15.96 -26.64 2.91
CA SER A 382 14.84 -26.40 3.83
C SER A 382 13.69 -25.62 3.19
N GLU A 383 14.01 -24.63 2.34
CA GLU A 383 13.01 -23.86 1.59
C GLU A 383 12.32 -24.73 0.53
N HIS A 384 13.04 -25.64 -0.14
CA HIS A 384 12.47 -26.59 -1.08
C HIS A 384 11.39 -27.48 -0.44
N LEU A 385 11.63 -27.99 0.77
CA LEU A 385 10.64 -28.83 1.49
C LEU A 385 9.30 -28.09 1.69
N ILE A 386 9.33 -26.77 1.79
CA ILE A 386 8.15 -25.95 2.03
C ILE A 386 7.55 -25.45 0.70
N ALA A 387 8.42 -25.03 -0.22
CA ALA A 387 8.01 -24.33 -1.44
C ALA A 387 7.63 -25.25 -2.61
N ASP A 388 8.14 -26.46 -2.69
CA ASP A 388 7.98 -27.31 -3.89
C ASP A 388 6.53 -27.59 -4.25
N VAL A 389 5.66 -27.82 -3.26
CA VAL A 389 4.23 -28.01 -3.51
C VAL A 389 3.60 -26.75 -4.11
N ILE A 390 3.96 -25.57 -3.58
CA ILE A 390 3.45 -24.27 -4.02
C ILE A 390 3.97 -23.96 -5.44
N LEU A 391 5.27 -24.18 -5.67
CA LEU A 391 5.91 -23.97 -6.96
C LEU A 391 5.36 -24.87 -8.05
N LYS A 392 5.02 -26.12 -7.71
CA LYS A 392 4.37 -27.05 -8.63
C LYS A 392 3.04 -26.48 -9.14
N GLU A 393 2.21 -25.95 -8.23
CA GLU A 393 0.92 -25.36 -8.57
C GLU A 393 1.08 -24.09 -9.42
N ILE A 394 2.03 -23.22 -9.04
CA ILE A 394 2.33 -22.00 -9.82
C ILE A 394 2.78 -22.38 -11.23
N ARG A 395 3.74 -23.29 -11.37
CA ARG A 395 4.25 -23.73 -12.69
C ARG A 395 3.16 -24.36 -13.54
N ALA A 396 2.30 -25.18 -12.96
CA ALA A 396 1.20 -25.83 -13.68
C ALA A 396 0.23 -24.78 -14.27
N ARG A 397 -0.17 -23.79 -13.49
CA ARG A 397 -1.06 -22.71 -13.96
C ARG A 397 -0.41 -21.79 -14.96
N LEU A 398 0.86 -21.43 -14.77
CA LEU A 398 1.62 -20.65 -15.75
C LEU A 398 1.79 -21.41 -17.06
N ASN A 399 2.11 -22.69 -17.00
CA ASN A 399 2.25 -23.53 -18.21
C ASN A 399 0.92 -23.64 -18.96
N PHE A 400 -0.21 -23.74 -18.24
CA PHE A 400 -1.52 -23.71 -18.86
C PHE A 400 -1.75 -22.38 -19.62
N LEU A 401 -1.46 -21.22 -19.02
CA LEU A 401 -1.60 -19.91 -19.67
C LEU A 401 -0.73 -19.82 -20.92
N ARG A 402 0.47 -20.39 -20.90
CA ARG A 402 1.37 -20.49 -22.06
C ARG A 402 0.72 -21.33 -23.18
N ASN A 403 0.18 -22.50 -22.84
CA ASN A 403 -0.42 -23.42 -23.79
C ASN A 403 -1.68 -22.87 -24.48
N VAL A 404 -2.43 -21.97 -23.80
CA VAL A 404 -3.58 -21.30 -24.43
C VAL A 404 -3.19 -20.00 -25.15
N GLY A 405 -1.89 -19.73 -25.31
CA GLY A 405 -1.38 -18.59 -26.06
C GLY A 405 -1.51 -17.24 -25.34
N LEU A 406 -1.41 -17.23 -24.00
CA LEU A 406 -1.47 -16.03 -23.17
C LEU A 406 -0.12 -15.72 -22.48
N SER A 407 0.98 -16.19 -23.06
CA SER A 407 2.33 -16.06 -22.51
C SER A 407 2.81 -14.61 -22.35
N TYR A 408 2.29 -13.69 -23.15
CA TYR A 408 2.62 -12.26 -23.12
C TYR A 408 1.93 -11.47 -22.03
N LEU A 409 0.89 -12.01 -21.39
CA LEU A 409 0.17 -11.33 -20.31
C LEU A 409 1.01 -11.24 -19.04
N SER A 410 0.82 -10.16 -18.29
CA SER A 410 1.31 -10.05 -16.90
C SER A 410 0.19 -10.37 -15.90
N LEU A 411 0.56 -10.91 -14.73
CA LEU A 411 -0.41 -11.20 -13.67
C LEU A 411 -1.02 -9.93 -13.06
N SER A 412 -0.32 -8.78 -13.13
CA SER A 412 -0.77 -7.48 -12.63
C SER A 412 -1.84 -6.85 -13.53
N ARG A 413 -1.99 -7.31 -14.79
CA ARG A 413 -2.96 -6.76 -15.75
C ARG A 413 -4.38 -6.87 -15.19
N SER A 414 -5.12 -5.75 -15.25
CA SER A 414 -6.51 -5.70 -14.81
C SER A 414 -7.40 -6.60 -15.67
N ALA A 415 -8.25 -7.41 -15.03
CA ALA A 415 -9.20 -8.28 -15.73
C ALA A 415 -10.18 -7.50 -16.61
N GLY A 416 -10.50 -6.25 -16.24
CA GLY A 416 -11.38 -5.37 -17.03
C GLY A 416 -10.78 -4.88 -18.35
N THR A 417 -9.45 -5.02 -18.55
CA THR A 417 -8.76 -4.62 -19.81
C THR A 417 -8.54 -5.76 -20.78
N LEU A 418 -9.01 -6.96 -20.44
CA LEU A 418 -8.86 -8.14 -21.27
C LEU A 418 -9.85 -8.11 -22.44
N SER A 419 -9.40 -8.55 -23.61
CA SER A 419 -10.29 -8.85 -24.73
C SER A 419 -11.21 -10.04 -24.41
N GLY A 420 -12.32 -10.17 -25.13
CA GLY A 420 -13.25 -11.29 -24.94
C GLY A 420 -12.57 -12.66 -25.05
N GLY A 421 -11.68 -12.83 -26.05
CA GLY A 421 -10.94 -14.07 -26.24
C GLY A 421 -9.90 -14.35 -25.15
N GLU A 422 -9.20 -13.33 -24.64
CA GLU A 422 -8.30 -13.47 -23.48
C GLU A 422 -9.07 -13.91 -22.24
N SER A 423 -10.22 -13.25 -21.97
CA SER A 423 -11.07 -13.55 -20.82
C SER A 423 -11.61 -14.98 -20.85
N GLN A 424 -12.04 -15.47 -22.03
CA GLN A 424 -12.50 -16.86 -22.19
C GLN A 424 -11.39 -17.87 -21.91
N ARG A 425 -10.19 -17.65 -22.46
CA ARG A 425 -9.03 -18.53 -22.24
C ARG A 425 -8.57 -18.56 -20.79
N ILE A 426 -8.61 -17.41 -20.09
CA ILE A 426 -8.31 -17.35 -18.66
C ILE A 426 -9.34 -18.11 -17.84
N ARG A 427 -10.65 -18.01 -18.17
CA ARG A 427 -11.68 -18.82 -17.48
C ARG A 427 -11.52 -20.30 -17.70
N LEU A 428 -11.11 -20.73 -18.89
CA LEU A 428 -10.78 -22.12 -19.13
C LEU A 428 -9.66 -22.59 -18.18
N ALA A 429 -8.68 -21.73 -17.91
CA ALA A 429 -7.58 -22.00 -16.98
C ALA A 429 -8.03 -22.26 -15.52
N THR A 430 -9.18 -21.74 -15.13
CA THR A 430 -9.69 -21.88 -13.74
C THR A 430 -10.58 -23.09 -13.54
N GLN A 431 -10.92 -23.83 -14.61
CA GLN A 431 -11.80 -25.01 -14.58
C GLN A 431 -11.04 -26.34 -14.65
N ILE A 432 -9.73 -26.28 -14.82
CA ILE A 432 -8.80 -27.41 -14.81
C ILE A 432 -7.99 -27.40 -13.50
#